data_67c7575ec260b69cc247038f0fd2aae1
#
_entry.id   67c7575ec260b69cc247038f0fd2aae1
#
_cell.length_a   1.000
_cell.length_b   1.000
_cell.length_c   1.000
_cell.angle_alpha   90.00
_cell.angle_beta   90.00
_cell.angle_gamma   90.00
#
_symmetry.space_group_name_H-M   'P 1'
#
loop_
_entity.id
_entity.type
_entity.pdbx_description
1 polymer ?
#
loop_
_entity_poly.entity_id
_entity_poly.type
_entity_poly.pdbx_seq_one_letter_code
_entity_poly.pdbx_strand_id
1 'polypeptide(L)'
;MDDGHTAHIPPALAAIEADTIALGFDMPSEQKTGVLLRALAASCPNSDLLELGTGTGLATAWLLDGMDAGSSLISVDNDKAASGVALRQLGHDGRLRLIVEDGNEWLANNSNC
;
A
#
# COMPACT_ATOMS: atom_id res chain seq x y z
N MET A 1 11.29 0.87 -25.35
CA MET A 1 11.57 0.62 -24.30
C MET A 1 10.96 -0.50 -23.83
N ASP A 2 11.38 -0.99 -23.25
CA ASP A 2 10.88 -2.04 -22.98
C ASP A 2 10.36 -2.05 -21.74
N ASP A 3 9.48 -2.11 -21.68
CA ASP A 3 8.73 -2.08 -20.64
C ASP A 3 8.81 -3.15 -19.81
N GLY A 4 9.18 -4.14 -20.40
CA GLY A 4 9.26 -5.20 -19.56
C GLY A 4 10.07 -4.87 -18.45
N HIS A 5 10.85 -3.93 -18.63
CA HIS A 5 11.70 -3.69 -17.66
C HIS A 5 11.20 -2.84 -16.67
N THR A 6 10.38 -2.18 -17.07
CA THR A 6 9.85 -1.42 -16.04
C THR A 6 9.21 -2.37 -15.19
N ALA A 7 9.35 -3.59 -15.48
CA ALA A 7 8.69 -4.53 -14.69
C ALA A 7 9.38 -4.79 -13.38
N HIS A 8 10.02 -3.84 -12.81
CA HIS A 8 10.43 -3.97 -11.43
C HIS A 8 9.18 -4.08 -10.58
N ILE A 9 9.11 -5.13 -9.82
CA ILE A 9 7.96 -5.44 -8.97
C ILE A 9 8.39 -5.31 -7.52
N PRO A 10 7.59 -4.67 -6.66
CA PRO A 10 7.95 -4.56 -5.25
C PRO A 10 8.26 -5.93 -4.64
N PRO A 11 9.33 -6.04 -3.88
CA PRO A 11 9.78 -7.35 -3.38
C PRO A 11 8.73 -8.08 -2.55
N ALA A 12 7.89 -7.35 -1.82
CA ALA A 12 6.88 -7.99 -0.98
C ALA A 12 5.64 -8.43 -1.75
N LEU A 13 5.51 -8.06 -3.02
CA LEU A 13 4.26 -8.26 -3.75
C LEU A 13 3.86 -9.72 -3.86
N ALA A 14 4.80 -10.59 -4.21
CA ALA A 14 4.49 -12.01 -4.37
C ALA A 14 4.01 -12.64 -3.06
N ALA A 15 4.62 -12.28 -1.95
CA ALA A 15 4.21 -12.81 -0.65
C ALA A 15 2.83 -12.30 -0.26
N ILE A 16 2.53 -11.04 -0.54
CA ILE A 16 1.21 -10.48 -0.27
C ILE A 16 0.17 -11.15 -1.14
N GLU A 17 0.48 -11.39 -2.40
CA GLU A 17 -0.46 -12.07 -3.31
C GLU A 17 -0.76 -13.48 -2.81
N ALA A 18 0.26 -14.22 -2.41
CA ALA A 18 0.05 -15.56 -1.90
C ALA A 18 -0.81 -15.56 -0.64
N ASP A 19 -0.55 -14.65 0.28
CA ASP A 19 -1.32 -14.54 1.51
C ASP A 19 -2.75 -14.09 1.22
N THR A 20 -2.95 -13.24 0.23
CA THR A 20 -4.27 -12.76 -0.17
C THR A 20 -5.12 -13.92 -0.67
N ILE A 21 -4.53 -14.76 -1.52
CA ILE A 21 -5.22 -15.94 -2.03
C ILE A 21 -5.53 -16.90 -0.87
N ALA A 22 -4.60 -17.08 0.05
CA ALA A 22 -4.82 -17.97 1.19
C ALA A 22 -5.96 -17.51 2.09
N LEU A 23 -6.26 -16.20 2.13
CA LEU A 23 -7.39 -15.69 2.88
C LEU A 23 -8.70 -15.79 2.09
N GLY A 24 -8.65 -16.22 0.83
CA GLY A 24 -9.84 -16.36 0.02
C GLY A 24 -10.29 -15.08 -0.69
N PHE A 25 -9.46 -14.06 -0.70
CA PHE A 25 -9.80 -12.85 -1.41
C PHE A 25 -9.43 -12.97 -2.88
N ASP A 26 -10.19 -12.28 -3.73
CA ASP A 26 -9.83 -12.18 -5.12
C ASP A 26 -8.62 -11.27 -5.24
N MET A 27 -7.92 -11.38 -6.35
CA MET A 27 -6.75 -10.55 -6.61
C MET A 27 -7.20 -9.30 -7.33
N PRO A 28 -7.46 -8.22 -6.62
CA PRO A 28 -8.10 -7.06 -7.22
C PRO A 28 -7.14 -6.16 -8.00
N SER A 29 -5.85 -6.26 -7.76
CA SER A 29 -4.94 -5.33 -8.38
C SER A 29 -4.27 -5.90 -9.58
N GLU A 30 -4.18 -5.08 -10.60
CA GLU A 30 -3.41 -5.44 -11.77
C GLU A 30 -2.08 -4.76 -11.69
N GLN A 31 -1.10 -5.36 -12.34
CA GLN A 31 0.24 -4.80 -12.36
C GLN A 31 0.27 -3.41 -13.00
N LYS A 32 -0.57 -3.16 -14.00
CA LYS A 32 -0.63 -1.84 -14.63
C LYS A 32 -1.08 -0.77 -13.64
N THR A 33 -2.08 -1.07 -12.84
CA THR A 33 -2.56 -0.16 -11.80
C THR A 33 -1.44 0.07 -10.78
N GLY A 34 -0.72 -0.98 -10.43
CA GLY A 34 0.39 -0.87 -9.49
C GLY A 34 1.49 0.05 -10.00
N VAL A 35 1.88 -0.13 -11.27
CA VAL A 35 2.89 0.72 -11.88
C VAL A 35 2.47 2.18 -11.86
N LEU A 36 1.18 2.45 -12.12
CA LEU A 36 0.66 3.81 -12.05
C LEU A 36 0.74 4.37 -10.64
N LEU A 37 0.37 3.59 -9.64
CA LEU A 37 0.45 4.03 -8.25
C LEU A 37 1.89 4.36 -7.86
N ARG A 38 2.84 3.54 -8.27
CA ARG A 38 4.25 3.78 -8.01
C ARG A 38 4.71 5.09 -8.65
N ALA A 39 4.29 5.33 -9.89
CA ALA A 39 4.65 6.55 -10.60
C ALA A 39 4.06 7.79 -9.92
N LEU A 40 2.81 7.69 -9.45
CA LEU A 40 2.17 8.80 -8.75
C LEU A 40 2.91 9.09 -7.43
N ALA A 41 3.28 8.06 -6.70
CA ALA A 41 4.01 8.25 -5.45
C ALA A 41 5.39 8.86 -5.72
N ALA A 42 6.06 8.42 -6.78
CA ALA A 42 7.37 8.95 -7.14
C ALA A 42 7.31 10.42 -7.56
N SER A 43 6.15 10.87 -8.02
CA SER A 43 5.97 12.26 -8.43
C SER A 43 5.72 13.20 -7.24
N CYS A 44 5.63 12.67 -6.03
CA CYS A 44 5.35 13.45 -4.83
C CYS A 44 6.48 13.26 -3.81
N PRO A 45 7.66 13.82 -4.04
CA PRO A 45 8.76 13.64 -3.10
C PRO A 45 8.51 14.38 -1.78
N ASN A 46 9.03 13.83 -0.70
CA ASN A 46 8.90 14.40 0.63
C ASN A 46 7.46 14.70 1.01
N SER A 47 6.56 13.78 0.72
CA SER A 47 5.14 13.98 0.94
C SER A 47 4.58 13.02 1.96
N ASP A 48 3.48 13.44 2.60
CA ASP A 48 2.73 12.55 3.48
C ASP A 48 1.54 12.05 2.67
N LEU A 49 1.49 10.76 2.45
CA LEU A 49 0.45 10.13 1.64
C LEU A 49 -0.56 9.42 2.53
N LEU A 50 -1.80 9.33 2.06
CA LEU A 50 -2.87 8.64 2.78
C LEU A 50 -3.53 7.64 1.85
N GLU A 51 -3.68 6.41 2.32
CA GLU A 51 -4.43 5.39 1.61
C GLU A 51 -5.60 4.96 2.47
N LEU A 52 -6.81 4.99 1.92
CA LEU A 52 -7.97 4.43 2.59
C LEU A 52 -8.27 3.09 1.93
N GLY A 53 -8.32 2.05 2.74
CA GLY A 53 -8.55 0.71 2.20
C GLY A 53 -7.25 -0.03 1.95
N THR A 54 -6.48 -0.32 3.01
CA THR A 54 -5.23 -1.06 2.89
C THR A 54 -5.44 -2.43 2.26
N GLY A 55 -6.51 -3.10 2.59
CA GLY A 55 -6.70 -4.49 2.21
C GLY A 55 -5.51 -5.29 2.68
N THR A 56 -5.01 -6.19 1.85
CA THR A 56 -3.85 -7.01 2.20
C THR A 56 -2.53 -6.31 1.89
N GLY A 57 -2.58 -5.10 1.34
CA GLY A 57 -1.38 -4.30 1.12
C GLY A 57 -0.83 -4.34 -0.30
N LEU A 58 -1.58 -4.84 -1.27
CA LEU A 58 -1.09 -4.90 -2.65
C LEU A 58 -0.79 -3.50 -3.20
N ALA A 59 -1.77 -2.60 -3.13
CA ALA A 59 -1.56 -1.22 -3.58
C ALA A 59 -0.55 -0.51 -2.70
N THR A 60 -0.57 -0.79 -1.39
CA THR A 60 0.37 -0.22 -0.43
C THR A 60 1.81 -0.52 -0.84
N ALA A 61 2.07 -1.76 -1.25
CA ALA A 61 3.42 -2.17 -1.67
C ALA A 61 3.90 -1.35 -2.86
N TRP A 62 3.02 -1.10 -3.83
CA TRP A 62 3.39 -0.30 -4.99
C TRP A 62 3.64 1.16 -4.62
N LEU A 63 2.81 1.71 -3.72
CA LEU A 63 3.00 3.09 -3.27
C LEU A 63 4.34 3.24 -2.56
N LEU A 64 4.65 2.33 -1.65
CA LEU A 64 5.91 2.37 -0.92
C LEU A 64 7.10 2.27 -1.88
N ASP A 65 6.96 1.45 -2.91
CA ASP A 65 8.06 1.26 -3.86
C ASP A 65 8.36 2.54 -4.64
N GLY A 66 7.37 3.41 -4.82
CA GLY A 66 7.58 4.68 -5.51
C GLY A 66 7.96 5.83 -4.62
N MET A 67 7.78 5.69 -3.30
CA MET A 67 8.02 6.79 -2.37
C MET A 67 9.51 6.95 -2.07
N ASP A 68 9.93 8.18 -1.81
CA ASP A 68 11.29 8.42 -1.40
C ASP A 68 11.44 8.27 0.12
N ALA A 69 12.67 8.39 0.60
CA ALA A 69 12.95 8.16 2.01
C ALA A 69 12.36 9.24 2.91
N GLY A 70 12.08 10.41 2.35
CA GLY A 70 11.50 11.51 3.12
C GLY A 70 10.00 11.53 3.18
N SER A 71 9.34 10.58 2.49
CA SER A 71 7.88 10.53 2.47
C SER A 71 7.35 9.57 3.52
N SER A 72 6.09 9.73 3.87
CA SER A 72 5.41 8.81 4.78
C SER A 72 4.07 8.41 4.21
N LEU A 73 3.58 7.25 4.61
CA LEU A 73 2.29 6.74 4.17
C LEU A 73 1.49 6.27 5.37
N ILE A 74 0.29 6.80 5.52
CA ILE A 74 -0.67 6.29 6.50
C ILE A 74 -1.70 5.50 5.70
N SER A 75 -1.92 4.24 6.05
CA SER A 75 -2.88 3.40 5.37
C SER A 75 -3.90 2.88 6.37
N VAL A 76 -5.17 3.09 6.09
CA VAL A 76 -6.26 2.84 7.03
C VAL A 76 -7.23 1.82 6.46
N ASP A 77 -7.59 0.81 7.23
CA ASP A 77 -8.58 -0.19 6.84
C ASP A 77 -9.20 -0.77 8.09
N ASN A 78 -10.47 -1.15 8.01
CA ASN A 78 -11.15 -1.77 9.15
C ASN A 78 -11.07 -3.30 9.13
N ASP A 79 -10.51 -3.90 8.08
CA ASP A 79 -10.41 -5.36 8.01
C ASP A 79 -9.14 -5.83 8.70
N LYS A 80 -9.33 -6.42 9.88
CA LYS A 80 -8.20 -6.82 10.69
C LYS A 80 -7.39 -7.95 10.08
N ALA A 81 -8.05 -8.91 9.45
CA ALA A 81 -7.37 -10.06 8.86
C ALA A 81 -6.52 -9.63 7.66
N ALA A 82 -7.09 -8.79 6.80
CA ALA A 82 -6.38 -8.29 5.64
C ALA A 82 -5.23 -7.39 6.07
N SER A 83 -5.47 -6.49 7.03
CA SER A 83 -4.43 -5.60 7.52
C SER A 83 -3.28 -6.37 8.19
N GLY A 84 -3.57 -7.55 8.73
CA GLY A 84 -2.54 -8.41 9.30
C GLY A 84 -1.55 -8.89 8.24
N VAL A 85 -2.00 -9.13 7.02
CA VAL A 85 -1.10 -9.49 5.93
C VAL A 85 -0.20 -8.29 5.61
N ALA A 86 -0.79 -7.11 5.47
CA ALA A 86 -0.01 -5.90 5.17
C ALA A 86 1.03 -5.66 6.28
N LEU A 87 0.67 -5.82 7.53
CA LEU A 87 1.59 -5.62 8.63
C LEU A 87 2.73 -6.62 8.58
N ARG A 88 2.42 -7.89 8.30
CA ARG A 88 3.43 -8.93 8.28
C ARG A 88 4.44 -8.71 7.15
N GLN A 89 3.96 -8.28 6.00
CA GLN A 89 4.80 -8.17 4.82
C GLN A 89 5.45 -6.78 4.66
N LEU A 90 4.82 -5.73 5.18
CA LEU A 90 5.27 -4.36 4.95
C LEU A 90 5.56 -3.59 6.23
N GLY A 91 5.21 -4.12 7.38
CA GLY A 91 5.31 -3.38 8.64
C GLY A 91 6.72 -3.00 9.05
N HIS A 92 7.74 -3.59 8.42
CA HIS A 92 9.11 -3.23 8.69
C HIS A 92 9.52 -1.91 8.02
N ASP A 93 8.71 -1.39 7.10
CA ASP A 93 9.05 -0.15 6.41
C ASP A 93 8.71 1.02 7.33
N GLY A 94 9.72 1.76 7.74
CA GLY A 94 9.55 2.85 8.70
C GLY A 94 8.75 4.03 8.18
N ARG A 95 8.48 4.11 6.88
CA ARG A 95 7.65 5.17 6.29
C ARG A 95 6.18 4.85 6.39
N LEU A 96 5.82 3.59 6.68
CA LEU A 96 4.44 3.15 6.68
C LEU A 96 3.86 3.10 8.08
N ARG A 97 2.63 3.62 8.23
CA ARG A 97 1.87 3.48 9.45
C ARG A 97 0.54 2.85 9.08
N LEU A 98 0.26 1.67 9.63
CA LEU A 98 -0.98 0.97 9.38
C LEU A 98 -1.95 1.22 10.52
N ILE A 99 -3.19 1.58 10.19
CA ILE A 99 -4.21 1.88 11.18
C ILE A 99 -5.42 0.99 10.88
N VAL A 100 -5.88 0.26 11.89
CA VAL A 100 -7.06 -0.60 11.76
C VAL A 100 -8.23 0.16 12.36
N GLU A 101 -9.01 0.81 11.50
CA GLU A 101 -10.11 1.65 11.92
C GLU A 101 -10.99 1.92 10.71
N ASP A 102 -12.23 2.32 10.92
CA ASP A 102 -13.09 2.73 9.82
C ASP A 102 -12.51 4.00 9.19
N GLY A 103 -12.34 4.00 7.88
CA GLY A 103 -11.69 5.12 7.18
C GLY A 103 -12.43 6.44 7.36
N ASN A 104 -13.77 6.42 7.36
CA ASN A 104 -14.53 7.64 7.55
C ASN A 104 -14.39 8.17 8.96
N GLU A 105 -14.37 7.29 9.96
CA GLU A 105 -14.17 7.70 11.34
C GLU A 105 -12.76 8.25 11.53
N TRP A 106 -11.78 7.60 10.91
CA TRP A 106 -10.40 8.07 11.02
C TRP A 106 -10.28 9.48 10.44
N LEU A 107 -10.87 9.69 9.24
CA LEU A 107 -10.83 11.00 8.61
C LEU A 107 -11.51 12.06 9.47
N ALA A 108 -12.67 11.73 10.04
CA ALA A 108 -13.38 12.69 10.89
C ALA A 108 -12.55 13.11 12.09
N ASN A 109 -11.75 12.19 12.64
CA ASN A 109 -10.94 12.47 13.81
C ASN A 109 -9.59 13.10 13.48
N ASN A 110 -9.18 13.09 12.23
CA ASN A 110 -7.83 13.51 11.83
C ASN A 110 -7.81 14.53 10.71
N SER A 111 -8.96 15.15 10.40
CA SER A 111 -9.03 16.04 9.25
C SER A 111 -9.03 17.51 9.64
N ASN A 112 -8.55 17.85 10.79
CA ASN A 112 -8.61 19.22 11.22
C ASN A 112 -7.33 19.93 10.89
N CYS A 113 -6.84 19.76 9.79
CA CYS A 113 -5.63 20.51 9.43
C CYS A 113 -5.96 21.83 8.83
#